data_7c49d0f5cfba1ab9427f63261ccb16a8
#
_entry.id   7c49d0f5cfba1ab9427f63261ccb16a8
#
_cell.length_a   1.000
_cell.length_b   1.000
_cell.length_c   1.000
_cell.angle_alpha   90.00
_cell.angle_beta   90.00
_cell.angle_gamma   90.00
#
_symmetry.space_group_name_H-M   'P 1'
#
loop_
_entity.id
_entity.type
_entity.pdbx_description
1 polymer ?
#
loop_
_entity_poly.entity_id
_entity_poly.type
_entity_poly.pdbx_seq_one_letter_code
_entity_poly.pdbx_strand_id
1 'polypeptide(L)'
;NWRPRSEGGRWRWIAKDTDFGLGLYDAPYNYKTFNWLYDNNFDPDRAWANKPEHTRLFRALMETPEFHDMFIDRCAVYMGDFMNYRGTVKELDKMYSMIKTEYANHRKLFNEWWPNHSQEVQKMRSWIAARTPFFYTHLSEYFRLGTPRTLTIDAGRTDDIKLTINGITLNNRDFDGKFFAGRQLRIEGNHQDSEMTVDGWKVTITKGTTHHGQL
;
A
#
# COMPACT_ATOMS: atom_id res chain seq x y z
N ASN A 1 -3.19 -16.97 12.07
CA ASN A 1 -2.40 -16.31 13.11
C ASN A 1 -1.58 -17.33 13.91
N TRP A 2 -0.52 -16.88 14.55
CA TRP A 2 0.32 -17.67 15.42
C TRP A 2 1.04 -16.78 16.43
N ARG A 3 1.54 -17.36 17.51
CA ARG A 3 2.47 -16.69 18.43
C ARG A 3 3.49 -17.70 18.96
N PRO A 4 4.72 -17.28 19.28
CA PRO A 4 5.66 -18.12 20.02
C PRO A 4 5.07 -18.48 21.40
N ARG A 5 5.38 -19.67 21.89
CA ARG A 5 4.99 -20.10 23.25
C ARG A 5 5.89 -19.50 24.35
N SER A 6 6.89 -18.71 23.98
CA SER A 6 7.76 -18.01 24.91
C SER A 6 7.01 -16.92 25.68
N GLU A 7 7.51 -16.57 26.85
CA GLU A 7 7.05 -15.41 27.61
C GLU A 7 7.17 -14.14 26.75
N GLY A 8 6.17 -13.28 26.76
CA GLY A 8 6.12 -12.09 25.91
C GLY A 8 5.83 -12.35 24.43
N GLY A 9 5.57 -13.59 24.02
CA GLY A 9 5.23 -13.93 22.66
C GLY A 9 4.00 -13.15 22.14
N ARG A 10 4.15 -12.42 21.05
CA ARG A 10 3.08 -11.62 20.44
C ARG A 10 2.37 -12.39 19.34
N TRP A 11 1.07 -12.22 19.22
CA TRP A 11 0.30 -12.72 18.10
C TRP A 11 0.74 -12.08 16.79
N ARG A 12 0.82 -12.89 15.73
CA ARG A 12 1.17 -12.46 14.38
C ARG A 12 0.13 -12.96 13.40
N TRP A 13 -0.12 -12.17 12.37
CA TRP A 13 -0.98 -12.52 11.26
C TRP A 13 -0.13 -12.95 10.08
N ILE A 14 -0.56 -14.00 9.41
CA ILE A 14 0.08 -14.50 8.19
C ILE A 14 -0.83 -14.09 7.04
N ALA A 15 -0.29 -13.31 6.11
CA ALA A 15 -0.97 -13.05 4.85
C ALA A 15 -0.96 -14.33 4.01
N LYS A 16 -2.12 -14.72 3.51
CA LYS A 16 -2.30 -15.86 2.62
C LYS A 16 -3.44 -15.58 1.67
N ASP A 17 -3.56 -16.39 0.61
CA ASP A 17 -4.63 -16.29 -0.39
C ASP A 17 -4.73 -14.85 -0.97
N THR A 18 -3.58 -14.28 -1.34
CA THR A 18 -3.50 -12.92 -1.90
C THR A 18 -3.61 -12.90 -3.43
N ASP A 19 -3.86 -14.04 -4.04
CA ASP A 19 -3.99 -14.25 -5.47
C ASP A 19 -5.22 -13.57 -6.08
N PHE A 20 -6.24 -13.25 -5.29
CA PHE A 20 -7.39 -12.44 -5.72
C PHE A 20 -7.07 -10.95 -5.96
N GLY A 21 -5.80 -10.57 -5.85
CA GLY A 21 -5.35 -9.22 -6.12
C GLY A 21 -5.21 -8.89 -7.61
N LEU A 22 -4.84 -7.65 -7.90
CA LEU A 22 -4.40 -7.15 -9.21
C LEU A 22 -5.40 -7.38 -10.36
N GLY A 23 -6.69 -7.40 -10.05
CA GLY A 23 -7.74 -7.49 -11.07
C GLY A 23 -8.14 -8.91 -11.47
N LEU A 24 -7.76 -9.93 -10.71
CA LEU A 24 -8.23 -11.29 -10.96
C LEU A 24 -9.76 -11.34 -10.98
N TYR A 25 -10.34 -12.15 -11.88
CA TYR A 25 -11.78 -12.24 -12.16
C TYR A 25 -12.42 -10.89 -12.50
N ASP A 26 -11.70 -10.10 -13.28
CA ASP A 26 -12.15 -8.77 -13.73
C ASP A 26 -12.54 -7.82 -12.60
N ALA A 27 -11.95 -7.99 -11.41
CA ALA A 27 -12.17 -7.08 -10.30
C ALA A 27 -11.72 -5.66 -10.70
N PRO A 28 -12.64 -4.67 -10.71
CA PRO A 28 -12.34 -3.36 -11.27
C PRO A 28 -11.36 -2.59 -10.37
N TYR A 29 -10.45 -1.85 -11.00
CA TYR A 29 -9.45 -1.03 -10.30
C TYR A 29 -10.07 0.07 -9.41
N ASN A 30 -11.31 0.48 -9.70
CA ASN A 30 -12.05 1.46 -8.92
C ASN A 30 -12.99 0.85 -7.87
N TYR A 31 -12.80 -0.42 -7.52
CA TYR A 31 -13.60 -1.09 -6.50
C TYR A 31 -13.40 -0.43 -5.12
N LYS A 32 -14.51 -0.08 -4.46
CA LYS A 32 -14.52 0.61 -3.16
C LYS A 32 -14.27 -0.37 -2.00
N THR A 33 -13.05 -0.82 -1.85
CA THR A 33 -12.66 -1.86 -0.87
C THR A 33 -12.99 -1.48 0.56
N PHE A 34 -12.90 -0.19 0.95
CA PHE A 34 -13.26 0.23 2.31
C PHE A 34 -14.76 0.12 2.55
N ASN A 35 -15.60 0.45 1.57
CA ASN A 35 -17.04 0.25 1.68
C ASN A 35 -17.35 -1.25 1.83
N TRP A 36 -16.78 -2.10 0.98
CA TRP A 36 -16.96 -3.54 1.07
C TRP A 36 -16.51 -4.10 2.43
N LEU A 37 -15.38 -3.63 2.98
CA LEU A 37 -14.85 -4.12 4.25
C LEU A 37 -15.79 -3.88 5.44
N TYR A 38 -16.55 -2.79 5.42
CA TYR A 38 -17.40 -2.37 6.54
C TYR A 38 -18.90 -2.55 6.30
N ASP A 39 -19.35 -2.67 5.04
CA ASP A 39 -20.75 -2.82 4.68
C ASP A 39 -20.97 -4.13 3.92
N ASN A 40 -21.62 -5.08 4.57
CA ASN A 40 -21.93 -6.38 3.97
C ASN A 40 -22.96 -6.31 2.85
N ASN A 41 -23.72 -5.21 2.77
CA ASN A 41 -24.71 -4.99 1.71
C ASN A 41 -24.10 -4.30 0.48
N PHE A 42 -22.86 -3.81 0.58
CA PHE A 42 -22.19 -3.12 -0.52
C PHE A 42 -21.94 -4.03 -1.73
N ASP A 43 -21.53 -5.26 -1.48
CA ASP A 43 -21.31 -6.29 -2.50
C ASP A 43 -21.73 -7.65 -1.92
N PRO A 44 -23.03 -8.01 -2.05
CA PRO A 44 -23.55 -9.25 -1.47
C PRO A 44 -22.86 -10.51 -2.00
N ASP A 45 -22.42 -10.51 -3.25
CA ASP A 45 -21.75 -11.68 -3.86
C ASP A 45 -20.39 -11.96 -3.24
N ARG A 46 -19.74 -10.94 -2.64
CA ARG A 46 -18.47 -11.05 -1.93
C ARG A 46 -18.59 -10.89 -0.42
N ALA A 47 -19.79 -10.78 0.12
CA ALA A 47 -20.04 -10.56 1.54
C ALA A 47 -19.63 -11.75 2.44
N TRP A 48 -19.43 -12.93 1.86
CA TRP A 48 -18.97 -14.10 2.59
C TRP A 48 -17.59 -13.91 3.22
N ALA A 49 -16.73 -13.08 2.63
CA ALA A 49 -15.36 -12.88 3.09
C ALA A 49 -15.23 -11.80 4.19
N ASN A 50 -16.14 -10.83 4.22
CA ASN A 50 -16.07 -9.66 5.11
C ASN A 50 -17.13 -9.66 6.23
N LYS A 51 -17.73 -10.81 6.51
CA LYS A 51 -18.73 -10.94 7.57
C LYS A 51 -18.23 -10.33 8.89
N PRO A 52 -19.14 -9.74 9.70
CA PRO A 52 -18.77 -9.11 10.97
C PRO A 52 -17.96 -10.00 11.89
N GLU A 53 -18.28 -11.30 11.95
CA GLU A 53 -17.55 -12.28 12.75
C GLU A 53 -16.10 -12.48 12.27
N HIS A 54 -15.83 -12.38 10.96
CA HIS A 54 -14.49 -12.52 10.39
C HIS A 54 -13.63 -11.26 10.60
N THR A 55 -14.26 -10.10 10.64
CA THR A 55 -13.60 -8.80 10.71
C THR A 55 -13.74 -8.13 12.08
N ARG A 56 -14.32 -8.82 13.07
CA ARG A 56 -14.66 -8.28 14.39
C ARG A 56 -13.49 -7.57 15.08
N LEU A 57 -12.32 -8.23 15.13
CA LEU A 57 -11.15 -7.65 15.78
C LEU A 57 -10.71 -6.36 15.09
N PHE A 58 -10.64 -6.36 13.75
CA PHE A 58 -10.26 -5.18 12.99
C PHE A 58 -11.26 -4.03 13.19
N ARG A 59 -12.56 -4.33 13.14
CA ARG A 59 -13.61 -3.33 13.36
C ARG A 59 -13.53 -2.72 14.76
N ALA A 60 -13.34 -3.53 15.79
CA ALA A 60 -13.19 -3.05 17.17
C ALA A 60 -11.92 -2.19 17.36
N LEU A 61 -10.81 -2.57 16.72
CA LEU A 61 -9.59 -1.76 16.74
C LEU A 61 -9.79 -0.40 16.06
N MET A 62 -10.56 -0.35 14.97
CA MET A 62 -10.87 0.88 14.26
C MET A 62 -11.75 1.87 15.05
N GLU A 63 -12.40 1.42 16.13
CA GLU A 63 -13.10 2.30 17.08
C GLU A 63 -12.12 3.05 18.00
N THR A 64 -10.87 2.60 18.09
CA THR A 64 -9.82 3.24 18.88
C THR A 64 -9.14 4.33 18.05
N PRO A 65 -9.17 5.61 18.47
CA PRO A 65 -8.64 6.72 17.68
C PRO A 65 -7.18 6.52 17.24
N GLU A 66 -6.33 6.05 18.12
CA GLU A 66 -4.92 5.83 17.85
C GLU A 66 -4.70 4.75 16.77
N PHE A 67 -5.48 3.68 16.80
CA PHE A 67 -5.40 2.63 15.77
C PHE A 67 -5.97 3.11 14.45
N HIS A 68 -7.09 3.81 14.49
CA HIS A 68 -7.73 4.41 13.32
C HIS A 68 -6.76 5.34 12.58
N ASP A 69 -6.13 6.26 13.29
CA ASP A 69 -5.15 7.19 12.72
C ASP A 69 -3.91 6.46 12.17
N MET A 70 -3.38 5.49 12.93
CA MET A 70 -2.27 4.66 12.48
C MET A 70 -2.62 3.87 11.21
N PHE A 71 -3.83 3.35 11.10
CA PHE A 71 -4.29 2.62 9.92
C PHE A 71 -4.30 3.51 8.68
N ILE A 72 -4.88 4.72 8.80
CA ILE A 72 -4.94 5.69 7.70
C ILE A 72 -3.53 6.10 7.27
N ASP A 73 -2.66 6.42 8.22
CA ASP A 73 -1.29 6.81 7.94
C ASP A 73 -0.51 5.67 7.26
N ARG A 74 -0.68 4.43 7.70
CA ARG A 74 -0.08 3.26 7.03
C ARG A 74 -0.59 3.07 5.61
N CYS A 75 -1.88 3.25 5.38
CA CYS A 75 -2.44 3.20 4.03
C CYS A 75 -1.80 4.26 3.13
N ALA A 76 -1.69 5.50 3.60
CA ALA A 76 -1.09 6.59 2.85
C ALA A 76 0.41 6.35 2.58
N VAL A 77 1.17 5.96 3.62
CA VAL A 77 2.62 5.73 3.51
C VAL A 77 2.92 4.55 2.60
N TYR A 78 2.27 3.42 2.76
CA TYR A 78 2.56 2.24 1.94
C TYR A 78 2.23 2.47 0.46
N MET A 79 1.16 3.19 0.17
CA MET A 79 0.81 3.55 -1.21
C MET A 79 1.80 4.53 -1.87
N GLY A 80 2.49 5.35 -1.10
CA GLY A 80 3.53 6.26 -1.61
C GLY A 80 4.94 5.67 -1.58
N ASP A 81 5.16 4.60 -0.79
CA ASP A 81 6.44 3.91 -0.65
C ASP A 81 6.52 2.71 -1.61
N PHE A 82 6.36 1.50 -1.11
CA PHE A 82 6.60 0.29 -1.90
C PHE A 82 5.38 -0.18 -2.72
N MET A 83 4.16 0.25 -2.37
CA MET A 83 2.93 -0.07 -3.10
C MET A 83 2.56 0.97 -4.17
N ASN A 84 3.40 1.98 -4.41
CA ASN A 84 3.20 2.89 -5.53
C ASN A 84 3.38 2.14 -6.87
N TYR A 85 2.95 2.78 -7.96
CA TYR A 85 3.05 2.17 -9.29
C TYR A 85 4.45 1.66 -9.61
N ARG A 86 5.47 2.50 -9.40
CA ARG A 86 6.87 2.16 -9.72
C ARG A 86 7.38 0.97 -8.89
N GLY A 87 7.14 0.98 -7.58
CA GLY A 87 7.56 -0.08 -6.66
C GLY A 87 6.87 -1.41 -6.98
N THR A 88 5.55 -1.38 -7.12
CA THR A 88 4.75 -2.58 -7.39
C THR A 88 5.07 -3.19 -8.76
N VAL A 89 5.20 -2.37 -9.80
CA VAL A 89 5.56 -2.86 -11.15
C VAL A 89 6.97 -3.42 -11.19
N LYS A 90 7.91 -2.80 -10.49
CA LYS A 90 9.29 -3.32 -10.38
C LYS A 90 9.31 -4.75 -9.79
N GLU A 91 8.56 -5.01 -8.72
CA GLU A 91 8.48 -6.34 -8.14
C GLU A 91 7.73 -7.32 -9.06
N LEU A 92 6.66 -6.89 -9.71
CA LEU A 92 5.96 -7.68 -10.71
C LEU A 92 6.90 -8.10 -11.85
N ASP A 93 7.68 -7.17 -12.39
CA ASP A 93 8.62 -7.43 -13.47
C ASP A 93 9.75 -8.38 -13.06
N LYS A 94 10.24 -8.23 -11.84
CA LYS A 94 11.23 -9.13 -11.25
C LYS A 94 10.67 -10.55 -11.15
N MET A 95 9.48 -10.73 -10.57
CA MET A 95 8.81 -12.04 -10.48
C MET A 95 8.57 -12.63 -11.86
N TYR A 96 8.07 -11.84 -12.80
CA TYR A 96 7.85 -12.27 -14.17
C TYR A 96 9.13 -12.72 -14.85
N SER A 97 10.23 -11.99 -14.67
CA SER A 97 11.53 -12.36 -15.27
C SER A 97 12.05 -13.70 -14.79
N MET A 98 11.71 -14.09 -13.55
CA MET A 98 12.13 -15.38 -12.97
C MET A 98 11.40 -16.58 -13.59
N ILE A 99 10.14 -16.41 -13.99
CA ILE A 99 9.29 -17.52 -14.44
C ILE A 99 9.05 -17.56 -15.95
N LYS A 100 9.25 -16.45 -16.67
CA LYS A 100 8.86 -16.29 -18.07
C LYS A 100 9.42 -17.38 -19.02
N THR A 101 10.63 -17.84 -18.77
CA THR A 101 11.29 -18.87 -19.60
C THR A 101 10.67 -20.24 -19.35
N GLU A 102 10.48 -20.59 -18.09
CA GLU A 102 9.93 -21.90 -17.70
C GLU A 102 8.43 -22.01 -17.95
N TYR A 103 7.73 -20.89 -18.02
CA TYR A 103 6.30 -20.86 -18.29
C TYR A 103 5.94 -21.49 -19.64
N ALA A 104 6.78 -21.35 -20.65
CA ALA A 104 6.58 -22.00 -21.95
C ALA A 104 6.67 -23.54 -21.86
N ASN A 105 7.58 -24.04 -21.02
CA ASN A 105 7.72 -25.48 -20.74
C ASN A 105 6.53 -26.01 -19.93
N HIS A 106 6.13 -25.27 -18.91
CA HIS A 106 4.95 -25.57 -18.10
C HIS A 106 3.70 -25.70 -18.96
N ARG A 107 3.43 -24.76 -19.85
CA ARG A 107 2.29 -24.81 -20.77
C ARG A 107 2.29 -26.07 -21.68
N LYS A 108 3.45 -26.44 -22.20
CA LYS A 108 3.57 -27.66 -23.01
C LYS A 108 3.30 -28.91 -22.19
N LEU A 109 3.85 -28.95 -20.97
CA LEU A 109 3.73 -30.14 -20.10
C LEU A 109 2.27 -30.37 -19.65
N PHE A 110 1.54 -29.32 -19.32
CA PHE A 110 0.18 -29.38 -18.79
C PHE A 110 -0.90 -29.15 -19.85
N ASN A 111 -0.51 -28.99 -21.12
CA ASN A 111 -1.41 -28.69 -22.22
C ASN A 111 -2.40 -27.57 -21.95
N GLU A 112 -1.90 -26.50 -21.34
CA GLU A 112 -2.72 -25.37 -20.91
C GLU A 112 -3.11 -24.47 -22.07
N TRP A 113 -4.39 -24.17 -22.17
CA TRP A 113 -4.99 -23.28 -23.17
C TRP A 113 -5.09 -21.81 -22.72
N TRP A 114 -4.56 -21.50 -21.53
CA TRP A 114 -4.63 -20.17 -20.92
C TRP A 114 -4.09 -19.06 -21.82
N PRO A 115 -4.57 -17.80 -21.63
CA PRO A 115 -4.14 -16.66 -22.41
C PRO A 115 -2.62 -16.45 -22.36
N ASN A 116 -2.14 -15.62 -23.28
CA ASN A 116 -0.73 -15.27 -23.34
C ASN A 116 -0.28 -14.62 -22.02
N HIS A 117 0.63 -15.26 -21.33
CA HIS A 117 1.18 -14.85 -20.05
C HIS A 117 1.70 -13.39 -20.04
N SER A 118 2.35 -12.93 -21.11
CA SER A 118 2.80 -11.54 -21.21
C SER A 118 1.64 -10.54 -21.28
N GLN A 119 0.51 -10.94 -21.87
CA GLN A 119 -0.69 -10.10 -21.90
C GLN A 119 -1.32 -9.99 -20.51
N GLU A 120 -1.36 -11.10 -19.75
CA GLU A 120 -1.88 -11.06 -18.38
C GLU A 120 -1.00 -10.20 -17.46
N VAL A 121 0.31 -10.29 -17.59
CA VAL A 121 1.23 -9.39 -16.87
C VAL A 121 1.00 -7.92 -17.26
N GLN A 122 0.73 -7.63 -18.54
CA GLN A 122 0.40 -6.28 -18.97
C GLN A 122 -0.94 -5.78 -18.41
N LYS A 123 -1.94 -6.64 -18.29
CA LYS A 123 -3.20 -6.30 -17.60
C LYS A 123 -2.95 -5.93 -16.15
N MET A 124 -2.13 -6.70 -15.42
CA MET A 124 -1.76 -6.38 -14.04
C MET A 124 -1.07 -5.02 -13.94
N ARG A 125 -0.13 -4.68 -14.83
CA ARG A 125 0.50 -3.34 -14.86
C ARG A 125 -0.54 -2.23 -15.06
N SER A 126 -1.45 -2.41 -16.01
CA SER A 126 -2.51 -1.43 -16.30
C SER A 126 -3.45 -1.26 -15.10
N TRP A 127 -3.78 -2.36 -14.45
CA TRP A 127 -4.61 -2.33 -13.24
C TRP A 127 -3.92 -1.59 -12.10
N ILE A 128 -2.64 -1.85 -11.84
CA ILE A 128 -1.85 -1.17 -10.81
C ILE A 128 -1.81 0.34 -11.08
N ALA A 129 -1.54 0.74 -12.33
CA ALA A 129 -1.52 2.14 -12.72
C ALA A 129 -2.85 2.85 -12.47
N ALA A 130 -3.95 2.20 -12.83
CA ALA A 130 -5.28 2.74 -12.66
C ALA A 130 -5.73 2.75 -11.19
N ARG A 131 -5.33 1.75 -10.39
CA ARG A 131 -5.75 1.59 -8.99
C ARG A 131 -5.25 2.68 -8.06
N THR A 132 -4.01 3.10 -8.20
CA THR A 132 -3.35 4.01 -7.25
C THR A 132 -4.12 5.30 -6.98
N PRO A 133 -4.56 6.09 -7.98
CA PRO A 133 -5.32 7.30 -7.71
C PRO A 133 -6.67 7.03 -7.03
N PHE A 134 -7.36 5.95 -7.41
CA PHE A 134 -8.63 5.58 -6.78
C PHE A 134 -8.47 5.17 -5.32
N PHE A 135 -7.35 4.54 -4.96
CA PHE A 135 -7.11 4.16 -3.57
C PHE A 135 -7.13 5.38 -2.63
N TYR A 136 -6.39 6.44 -2.98
CA TYR A 136 -6.37 7.67 -2.18
C TYR A 136 -7.74 8.36 -2.14
N THR A 137 -8.45 8.38 -3.25
CA THR A 137 -9.81 8.94 -3.32
C THR A 137 -10.76 8.16 -2.40
N HIS A 138 -10.75 6.84 -2.49
CA HIS A 138 -11.63 5.99 -1.66
C HIS A 138 -11.27 6.06 -0.17
N LEU A 139 -9.97 6.17 0.16
CA LEU A 139 -9.53 6.36 1.53
C LEU A 139 -10.06 7.69 2.09
N SER A 140 -9.90 8.77 1.31
CA SER A 140 -10.40 10.09 1.69
C SER A 140 -11.91 10.12 1.83
N GLU A 141 -12.65 9.58 0.88
CA GLU A 141 -14.12 9.55 0.91
C GLU A 141 -14.63 8.74 2.11
N TYR A 142 -14.10 7.53 2.31
CA TYR A 142 -14.61 6.63 3.33
C TYR A 142 -14.36 7.14 4.75
N PHE A 143 -13.15 7.62 5.02
CA PHE A 143 -12.75 8.12 6.33
C PHE A 143 -12.99 9.63 6.51
N ARG A 144 -13.64 10.29 5.55
CA ARG A 144 -13.94 11.73 5.57
C ARG A 144 -12.70 12.59 5.83
N LEU A 145 -11.61 12.25 5.16
CA LEU A 145 -10.36 12.96 5.26
C LEU A 145 -10.37 14.23 4.40
N GLY A 146 -9.46 15.13 4.67
CA GLY A 146 -9.25 16.30 3.82
C GLY A 146 -8.78 15.93 2.41
N THR A 147 -8.69 16.92 1.54
CA THR A 147 -8.24 16.74 0.15
C THR A 147 -6.86 16.08 0.11
N PRO A 148 -6.68 15.01 -0.70
CA PRO A 148 -5.36 14.41 -0.88
C PRO A 148 -4.38 15.40 -1.51
N ARG A 149 -3.23 15.59 -0.85
CA ARG A 149 -2.14 16.47 -1.30
C ARG A 149 -0.92 15.66 -1.64
N THR A 150 -0.22 16.07 -2.68
CA THR A 150 1.02 15.39 -3.10
C THR A 150 2.13 15.65 -2.09
N LEU A 151 2.78 14.57 -1.68
CA LEU A 151 3.98 14.57 -0.87
C LEU A 151 5.06 13.80 -1.63
N THR A 152 6.13 14.48 -1.99
CA THR A 152 7.30 13.86 -2.64
C THR A 152 8.50 14.08 -1.74
N ILE A 153 9.23 13.01 -1.46
CA ILE A 153 10.50 13.06 -0.73
C ILE A 153 11.56 12.42 -1.60
N ASP A 154 12.59 13.17 -1.93
CA ASP A 154 13.79 12.69 -2.60
C ASP A 154 14.93 12.68 -1.57
N ALA A 155 15.39 11.50 -1.21
CA ALA A 155 16.44 11.32 -0.22
C ALA A 155 17.85 11.37 -0.81
N GLY A 156 17.99 11.66 -2.11
CA GLY A 156 19.29 11.73 -2.77
C GLY A 156 19.97 10.37 -2.99
N ARG A 157 21.29 10.38 -3.17
CA ARG A 157 22.05 9.20 -3.65
C ARG A 157 22.76 8.39 -2.55
N THR A 158 22.58 8.68 -1.29
CA THR A 158 23.32 8.03 -0.21
C THR A 158 22.64 6.75 0.30
N ASP A 159 23.42 5.72 0.57
CA ASP A 159 22.92 4.35 0.81
C ASP A 159 22.32 4.11 2.20
N ASP A 160 22.58 4.99 3.18
CA ASP A 160 22.23 4.78 4.59
C ASP A 160 21.01 5.58 5.08
N ILE A 161 20.18 6.03 4.17
CA ILE A 161 19.01 6.83 4.54
C ILE A 161 17.90 5.96 5.09
N LYS A 162 17.45 6.31 6.29
CA LYS A 162 16.20 5.84 6.88
C LYS A 162 15.28 7.04 7.09
N LEU A 163 14.18 7.02 6.39
CA LEU A 163 13.11 7.99 6.56
C LEU A 163 11.94 7.36 7.27
N THR A 164 11.28 8.12 8.12
CA THR A 164 9.97 7.76 8.68
C THR A 164 8.96 8.85 8.42
N ILE A 165 7.73 8.44 8.18
CA ILE A 165 6.58 9.33 8.12
C ILE A 165 5.59 8.86 9.19
N ASN A 166 5.27 9.72 10.13
CA ASN A 166 4.41 9.41 11.29
C ASN A 166 4.86 8.12 12.02
N GLY A 167 6.18 7.95 12.19
CA GLY A 167 6.77 6.78 12.82
C GLY A 167 6.78 5.51 11.97
N ILE A 168 6.36 5.58 10.71
CA ILE A 168 6.38 4.45 9.77
C ILE A 168 7.62 4.55 8.91
N THR A 169 8.52 3.58 9.06
CA THR A 169 9.77 3.53 8.29
C THR A 169 9.49 3.22 6.82
N LEU A 170 10.07 4.01 5.93
CA LEU A 170 9.98 3.76 4.49
C LEU A 170 10.88 2.59 4.09
N ASN A 171 10.42 1.80 3.11
CA ASN A 171 11.20 0.73 2.51
C ASN A 171 12.08 1.24 1.36
N ASN A 172 11.66 2.32 0.71
CA ASN A 172 12.40 2.99 -0.33
C ASN A 172 13.02 4.28 0.20
N ARG A 173 14.02 4.80 -0.50
CA ARG A 173 14.66 6.07 -0.17
C ARG A 173 13.76 7.26 -0.52
N ASP A 174 12.99 7.09 -1.58
CA ASP A 174 12.11 8.12 -2.10
C ASP A 174 10.67 7.81 -1.74
N PHE A 175 9.91 8.83 -1.47
CA PHE A 175 8.48 8.75 -1.28
C PHE A 175 7.78 9.55 -2.37
N ASP A 176 6.82 8.93 -3.03
CA ASP A 176 5.98 9.58 -4.03
C ASP A 176 4.53 9.15 -3.83
N GLY A 177 3.81 9.93 -3.05
CA GLY A 177 2.47 9.59 -2.62
C GLY A 177 1.63 10.80 -2.28
N LYS A 178 0.58 10.55 -1.50
CA LYS A 178 -0.31 11.59 -1.03
C LYS A 178 -0.58 11.45 0.46
N PHE A 179 -0.77 12.60 1.10
CA PHE A 179 -1.33 12.74 2.42
C PHE A 179 -2.61 13.58 2.36
N PHE A 180 -3.26 13.78 3.50
CA PHE A 180 -4.57 14.42 3.53
C PHE A 180 -4.53 15.75 4.28
N ALA A 181 -5.12 16.79 3.69
CA ALA A 181 -5.19 18.11 4.29
C ALA A 181 -5.82 18.05 5.69
N GLY A 182 -5.22 18.78 6.63
CA GLY A 182 -5.64 18.81 8.02
C GLY A 182 -5.08 17.70 8.91
N ARG A 183 -4.35 16.71 8.36
CA ARG A 183 -3.68 15.69 9.17
C ARG A 183 -2.27 16.12 9.57
N GLN A 184 -1.86 15.68 10.76
CA GLN A 184 -0.50 15.89 11.24
C GLN A 184 0.49 15.11 10.39
N LEU A 185 1.58 15.75 10.04
CA LEU A 185 2.69 15.16 9.30
C LEU A 185 3.98 15.33 10.08
N ARG A 186 4.61 14.22 10.44
CA ARG A 186 5.91 14.17 11.08
C ARG A 186 6.88 13.36 10.24
N ILE A 187 7.90 14.02 9.73
CA ILE A 187 8.94 13.38 8.90
C ILE A 187 10.25 13.41 9.65
N GLU A 188 10.90 12.26 9.78
CA GLU A 188 12.19 12.12 10.44
C GLU A 188 13.17 11.46 9.49
N GLY A 189 14.38 12.00 9.41
CA GLY A 189 15.46 11.46 8.62
C GLY A 189 16.74 11.31 9.46
N ASN A 190 17.53 10.31 9.13
CA ASN A 190 18.87 10.11 9.74
C ASN A 190 19.99 10.65 8.86
N HIS A 191 19.69 11.30 7.74
CA HIS A 191 20.69 11.74 6.75
C HIS A 191 20.71 13.25 6.53
N GLN A 192 21.85 13.77 6.07
CA GLN A 192 22.02 15.15 5.60
C GLN A 192 21.45 15.26 4.19
N ASP A 193 20.81 16.39 3.89
CA ASP A 193 20.48 16.85 2.53
C ASP A 193 19.39 16.04 1.78
N SER A 194 18.39 15.58 2.51
CA SER A 194 17.16 15.10 1.86
C SER A 194 16.29 16.29 1.44
N GLU A 195 15.84 16.30 0.20
CA GLU A 195 14.86 17.28 -0.27
C GLU A 195 13.45 16.70 -0.16
N MET A 196 12.55 17.49 0.39
CA MET A 196 11.13 17.17 0.48
C MET A 196 10.31 18.20 -0.29
N THR A 197 9.36 17.74 -1.07
CA THR A 197 8.41 18.62 -1.75
C THR A 197 7.00 18.36 -1.25
N VAL A 198 6.36 19.38 -0.71
CA VAL A 198 4.94 19.35 -0.31
C VAL A 198 4.23 20.47 -1.06
N ASP A 199 3.23 20.13 -1.85
CA ASP A 199 2.47 21.09 -2.68
C ASP A 199 3.37 22.03 -3.52
N GLY A 200 4.47 21.50 -4.06
CA GLY A 200 5.44 22.30 -4.85
C GLY A 200 6.48 23.04 -4.02
N TRP A 201 6.44 22.99 -2.68
CA TRP A 201 7.47 23.57 -1.83
C TRP A 201 8.59 22.56 -1.59
N LYS A 202 9.81 23.00 -1.74
CA LYS A 202 11.00 22.22 -1.39
C LYS A 202 11.40 22.50 0.04
N VAL A 203 11.59 21.44 0.82
CA VAL A 203 12.10 21.49 2.19
C VAL A 203 13.31 20.58 2.29
N THR A 204 14.43 21.10 2.79
CA THR A 204 15.63 20.29 3.03
C THR A 204 15.57 19.72 4.44
N ILE A 205 15.67 18.38 4.56
CA ILE A 205 15.75 17.69 5.83
C ILE A 205 17.22 17.49 6.17
N THR A 206 17.68 18.11 7.26
CA THR A 206 19.04 17.95 7.74
C THR A 206 19.11 16.79 8.74
N LYS A 207 20.25 16.14 8.82
CA LYS A 207 20.51 15.01 9.73
C LYS A 207 20.04 15.31 11.16
N GLY A 208 19.22 14.42 11.69
CA GLY A 208 18.68 14.53 13.06
C GLY A 208 17.55 15.55 13.21
N THR A 209 17.10 16.17 12.14
CA THR A 209 15.95 17.10 12.18
C THR A 209 14.64 16.33 12.04
N THR A 210 13.68 16.71 12.84
CA THR A 210 12.29 16.27 12.72
C THR A 210 11.46 17.44 12.22
N HIS A 211 10.76 17.23 11.12
CA HIS A 211 9.82 18.21 10.61
C HIS A 211 8.41 17.85 11.04
N HIS A 212 7.76 18.81 11.68
CA HIS A 212 6.35 18.73 12.03
C HIS A 212 5.58 19.75 11.23
N GLY A 213 4.49 19.32 10.66
CA GLY A 213 3.61 20.20 9.90
C GLY A 213 2.19 19.64 9.84
N GLN A 214 1.35 20.45 9.27
CA GLN A 214 -0.01 20.07 8.91
C GLN A 214 -0.16 20.32 7.40
N LEU A 215 -0.62 19.34 6.68
CA LEU A 215 -0.89 19.46 5.24
C LEU A 215 -2.19 20.20 4.97
#